data_2d5a72e921a9811c7748ededccddf85a
#
_entry.id   2d5a72e921a9811c7748ededccddf85a
#
_cell.length_a   1.000
_cell.length_b   1.000
_cell.length_c   1.000
_cell.angle_alpha   90.00
_cell.angle_beta   90.00
_cell.angle_gamma   90.00
#
_symmetry.space_group_name_H-M   'P 1'
#
loop_
_entity.id
_entity.type
_entity.pdbx_description
1 polymer ?
#
loop_
_entity_poly.entity_id
_entity_poly.type
_entity_poly.pdbx_seq_one_letter_code
_entity_poly.pdbx_strand_id
1 'polypeptide(L)'
;DSRGVFLFVALETSREVAVLDAFSRRQLMRVDTGRAPQGLALSADGRTLYVHNFMDRSIGAYDLRPLVDQGLLSVPLAATVGTVGTEKLSAQVLLGKQLFYDARDTRLARDRYMSCAACHQDGGHDGRVWDLTGMGEGLRNTIALRGRAGMGQGRLHWSANFDEVQDFEGQIRALAGGSGLMS
;
A
#
# COMPACT_ATOMS: atom_id res chain seq x y z
N ASP A 1 -12.89 -4.44 17.19
CA ASP A 1 -13.84 -3.55 17.86
C ASP A 1 -13.72 -3.71 19.38
N SER A 2 -14.40 -2.85 20.17
CA SER A 2 -14.33 -2.88 21.64
C SER A 2 -14.86 -4.17 22.28
N ARG A 3 -15.67 -4.94 21.56
CA ARG A 3 -16.21 -6.25 22.00
C ARG A 3 -15.29 -7.40 21.65
N GLY A 4 -14.21 -7.16 20.89
CA GLY A 4 -13.27 -8.19 20.46
C GLY A 4 -13.83 -9.14 19.41
N VAL A 5 -14.94 -8.78 18.72
CA VAL A 5 -15.59 -9.62 17.70
C VAL A 5 -14.92 -9.44 16.32
N PHE A 6 -14.60 -8.20 15.97
CA PHE A 6 -14.02 -7.86 14.67
C PHE A 6 -12.61 -7.30 14.81
N LEU A 7 -11.71 -7.76 13.97
CA LEU A 7 -10.38 -7.20 13.74
C LEU A 7 -10.38 -6.47 12.39
N PHE A 8 -9.98 -5.20 12.40
CA PHE A 8 -9.80 -4.39 11.20
C PHE A 8 -8.31 -4.29 10.88
N VAL A 9 -7.94 -4.61 9.65
CA VAL A 9 -6.54 -4.63 9.20
C VAL A 9 -6.40 -3.75 7.96
N ALA A 10 -5.60 -2.69 8.06
CA ALA A 10 -5.28 -1.86 6.92
C ALA A 10 -4.37 -2.62 5.95
N LEU A 11 -4.79 -2.72 4.71
CA LEU A 11 -4.03 -3.30 3.60
C LEU A 11 -3.51 -2.16 2.72
N GLU A 12 -2.36 -1.62 3.10
CA GLU A 12 -1.83 -0.37 2.61
C GLU A 12 -1.80 -0.27 1.09
N THR A 13 -1.17 -1.25 0.44
CA THR A 13 -0.94 -1.17 -1.01
C THR A 13 -2.17 -1.55 -1.84
N SER A 14 -3.08 -2.35 -1.30
CA SER A 14 -4.31 -2.74 -1.98
C SER A 14 -5.48 -1.76 -1.79
N ARG A 15 -5.28 -0.68 -1.02
CA ARG A 15 -6.30 0.35 -0.75
C ARG A 15 -7.56 -0.24 -0.12
N GLU A 16 -7.39 -1.07 0.88
CA GLU A 16 -8.49 -1.79 1.53
C GLU A 16 -8.29 -1.85 3.04
N VAL A 17 -9.39 -2.08 3.73
CA VAL A 17 -9.38 -2.60 5.09
C VAL A 17 -10.02 -3.98 5.07
N ALA A 18 -9.28 -5.00 5.51
CA ALA A 18 -9.84 -6.32 5.74
C ALA A 18 -10.56 -6.35 7.08
N VAL A 19 -11.76 -6.92 7.09
CA VAL A 19 -12.54 -7.20 8.30
C VAL A 19 -12.48 -8.70 8.56
N LEU A 20 -11.96 -9.08 9.72
CA LEU A 20 -11.84 -10.47 10.13
C LEU A 20 -12.72 -10.71 11.36
N ASP A 21 -13.31 -11.90 11.41
CA ASP A 21 -13.86 -12.46 12.64
C ASP A 21 -12.70 -12.85 13.56
N ALA A 22 -12.67 -12.26 14.76
CA ALA A 22 -11.55 -12.43 15.68
C ALA A 22 -11.48 -13.82 16.32
N PHE A 23 -12.60 -14.54 16.39
CA PHE A 23 -12.67 -15.90 16.96
C PHE A 23 -12.28 -16.95 15.95
N SER A 24 -12.92 -16.94 14.78
CA SER A 24 -12.65 -17.92 13.71
C SER A 24 -11.38 -17.59 12.91
N ARG A 25 -10.85 -16.38 13.04
CA ARG A 25 -9.71 -15.83 12.29
C ARG A 25 -9.95 -15.80 10.77
N ARG A 26 -11.20 -15.80 10.36
CA ARG A 26 -11.57 -15.78 8.93
C ARG A 26 -11.83 -14.35 8.47
N GLN A 27 -11.37 -14.04 7.27
CA GLN A 27 -11.75 -12.80 6.61
C GLN A 27 -13.23 -12.86 6.22
N LEU A 28 -13.99 -11.86 6.65
CA LEU A 28 -15.40 -11.73 6.35
C LEU A 28 -15.64 -10.92 5.08
N MET A 29 -14.91 -9.79 4.97
CA MET A 29 -15.05 -8.88 3.83
C MET A 29 -13.82 -7.99 3.69
N ARG A 30 -13.76 -7.26 2.59
CA ARG A 30 -12.84 -6.14 2.38
C ARG A 30 -13.64 -4.88 2.10
N VAL A 31 -13.15 -3.76 2.61
CA VAL A 31 -13.73 -2.43 2.46
C VAL A 31 -12.78 -1.61 1.62
N ASP A 32 -13.25 -1.07 0.50
CA ASP A 32 -12.46 -0.14 -0.31
C ASP A 32 -12.19 1.16 0.44
N THR A 33 -10.96 1.63 0.34
CA THR A 33 -10.51 2.88 0.97
C THR A 33 -9.76 3.77 -0.04
N GLY A 34 -9.28 4.91 0.43
CA GLY A 34 -8.33 5.72 -0.33
C GLY A 34 -6.93 5.08 -0.37
N ARG A 35 -5.98 5.79 -0.99
CA ARG A 35 -4.60 5.31 -1.18
C ARG A 35 -3.84 5.23 0.13
N ALA A 36 -3.13 4.13 0.30
CA ALA A 36 -2.26 3.84 1.44
C ALA A 36 -2.97 4.03 2.79
N PRO A 37 -3.99 3.21 3.12
CA PRO A 37 -4.56 3.21 4.46
C PRO A 37 -3.50 2.74 5.47
N GLN A 38 -3.11 3.61 6.41
CA GLN A 38 -2.08 3.32 7.40
C GLN A 38 -2.61 3.37 8.83
N GLY A 39 -3.50 4.32 9.13
CA GLY A 39 -4.06 4.51 10.45
C GLY A 39 -5.52 4.07 10.53
N LEU A 40 -5.88 3.33 11.57
CA LEU A 40 -7.25 2.95 11.88
C LEU A 40 -7.62 3.40 13.28
N ALA A 41 -8.80 3.98 13.44
CA ALA A 41 -9.36 4.30 14.73
C ALA A 41 -10.86 4.03 14.74
N LEU A 42 -11.41 3.69 15.90
CA LEU A 42 -12.85 3.53 16.10
C LEU A 42 -13.39 4.70 16.89
N SER A 43 -14.64 5.10 16.60
CA SER A 43 -15.38 5.99 17.48
C SER A 43 -15.61 5.34 18.86
N ALA A 44 -15.87 6.17 19.88
CA ALA A 44 -16.07 5.69 21.25
C ALA A 44 -17.23 4.69 21.37
N ASP A 45 -18.27 4.85 20.55
CA ASP A 45 -19.42 3.94 20.49
C ASP A 45 -19.18 2.69 19.62
N GLY A 46 -18.02 2.59 18.95
CA GLY A 46 -17.65 1.49 18.08
C GLY A 46 -18.44 1.41 16.76
N ARG A 47 -19.19 2.47 16.39
CA ARG A 47 -20.05 2.49 15.21
C ARG A 47 -19.47 3.20 13.99
N THR A 48 -18.29 3.81 14.14
CA THR A 48 -17.58 4.44 13.03
C THR A 48 -16.13 3.98 13.00
N LEU A 49 -15.67 3.57 11.84
CA LEU A 49 -14.26 3.31 11.56
C LEU A 49 -13.67 4.51 10.81
N TYR A 50 -12.64 5.11 11.37
CA TYR A 50 -11.84 6.13 10.71
C TYR A 50 -10.62 5.49 10.09
N VAL A 51 -10.39 5.82 8.81
CA VAL A 51 -9.26 5.30 8.03
C VAL A 51 -8.44 6.48 7.52
N HIS A 52 -7.18 6.55 7.94
CA HIS A 52 -6.24 7.53 7.42
C HIS A 52 -5.66 7.03 6.09
N ASN A 53 -6.04 7.67 5.01
CA ASN A 53 -5.57 7.42 3.65
C ASN A 53 -4.35 8.31 3.38
N PHE A 54 -3.17 7.82 3.73
CA PHE A 54 -1.94 8.62 3.76
C PHE A 54 -1.61 9.28 2.41
N MET A 55 -1.75 8.57 1.30
CA MET A 55 -1.42 9.09 -0.04
C MET A 55 -2.55 9.92 -0.67
N ASP A 56 -3.78 9.84 -0.16
CA ASP A 56 -4.88 10.71 -0.56
C ASP A 56 -5.02 11.94 0.35
N ARG A 57 -4.16 12.08 1.37
CA ARG A 57 -4.23 13.20 2.33
C ARG A 57 -5.62 13.35 2.94
N SER A 58 -6.24 12.24 3.31
CA SER A 58 -7.62 12.25 3.78
C SER A 58 -7.86 11.25 4.92
N ILE A 59 -8.95 11.48 5.64
CA ILE A 59 -9.54 10.50 6.55
C ILE A 59 -10.92 10.16 6.01
N GLY A 60 -11.16 8.86 5.77
CA GLY A 60 -12.49 8.32 5.50
C GLY A 60 -13.18 7.91 6.81
N ALA A 61 -14.44 8.25 6.97
CA ALA A 61 -15.32 7.78 8.05
C ALA A 61 -16.30 6.77 7.47
N TYR A 62 -16.28 5.56 8.00
CA TYR A 62 -17.06 4.43 7.53
C TYR A 62 -18.08 4.01 8.58
N ASP A 63 -19.34 3.81 8.17
CA ASP A 63 -20.41 3.39 9.06
C ASP A 63 -20.34 1.90 9.35
N LEU A 64 -20.14 1.55 10.61
CA LEU A 64 -20.08 0.16 11.07
C LEU A 64 -21.43 -0.37 11.55
N ARG A 65 -22.50 0.45 11.65
CA ARG A 65 -23.79 0.01 12.16
C ARG A 65 -24.38 -1.20 11.42
N PRO A 66 -24.32 -1.28 10.08
CA PRO A 66 -24.78 -2.48 9.39
C PRO A 66 -24.06 -3.75 9.86
N LEU A 67 -22.74 -3.68 10.02
CA LEU A 67 -21.93 -4.82 10.48
C LEU A 67 -22.16 -5.14 11.96
N VAL A 68 -22.09 -4.10 12.81
CA VAL A 68 -21.99 -4.27 14.28
C VAL A 68 -23.35 -4.50 14.91
N ASP A 69 -24.41 -3.82 14.44
CA ASP A 69 -25.75 -3.86 15.02
C ASP A 69 -26.70 -4.84 14.30
N GLN A 70 -26.45 -5.11 13.01
CA GLN A 70 -27.37 -5.86 12.16
C GLN A 70 -26.75 -7.17 11.61
N GLY A 71 -25.45 -7.38 11.78
CA GLY A 71 -24.75 -8.56 11.25
C GLY A 71 -24.61 -8.58 9.72
N LEU A 72 -24.81 -7.43 9.07
CA LEU A 72 -24.70 -7.31 7.62
C LEU A 72 -23.23 -7.09 7.21
N LEU A 73 -22.77 -7.77 6.19
CA LEU A 73 -21.41 -7.56 5.64
C LEU A 73 -21.37 -6.29 4.76
N SER A 74 -21.57 -5.14 5.40
CA SER A 74 -21.60 -3.83 4.75
C SER A 74 -21.00 -2.77 5.67
N VAL A 75 -20.06 -2.00 5.12
CA VAL A 75 -19.34 -0.92 5.81
C VAL A 75 -19.21 0.26 4.84
N PRO A 76 -20.30 1.03 4.64
CA PRO A 76 -20.30 2.11 3.67
C PRO A 76 -19.48 3.32 4.13
N LEU A 77 -18.87 4.01 3.17
CA LEU A 77 -18.23 5.30 3.38
C LEU A 77 -19.31 6.35 3.68
N ALA A 78 -19.24 6.99 4.84
CA ALA A 78 -20.17 8.03 5.26
C ALA A 78 -19.66 9.44 4.95
N ALA A 79 -18.33 9.66 5.11
CA ALA A 79 -17.74 10.97 4.87
C ALA A 79 -16.24 10.85 4.57
N THR A 80 -15.68 11.88 3.93
CA THR A 80 -14.25 12.04 3.75
C THR A 80 -13.84 13.47 4.10
N VAL A 81 -12.73 13.61 4.83
CA VAL A 81 -12.15 14.91 5.22
C VAL A 81 -10.70 14.97 4.77
N GLY A 82 -10.32 16.07 4.12
CA GLY A 82 -8.93 16.35 3.78
C GLY A 82 -8.10 16.67 5.02
N THR A 83 -6.86 16.17 5.08
CA THR A 83 -5.94 16.38 6.21
C THR A 83 -4.82 17.38 5.91
N VAL A 84 -4.67 17.80 4.67
CA VAL A 84 -3.63 18.72 4.20
C VAL A 84 -4.26 19.92 3.51
N GLY A 85 -4.06 21.11 4.03
CA GLY A 85 -4.55 22.36 3.42
C GLY A 85 -3.70 22.79 2.23
N THR A 86 -2.38 22.56 2.29
CA THR A 86 -1.44 22.90 1.20
C THR A 86 -0.43 21.77 1.04
N GLU A 87 -0.41 21.15 -0.14
CA GLU A 87 0.59 20.12 -0.47
C GLU A 87 1.97 20.77 -0.66
N LYS A 88 2.97 20.22 0.02
CA LYS A 88 4.36 20.71 -0.03
C LYS A 88 5.20 20.03 -1.11
N LEU A 89 4.76 18.87 -1.60
CA LEU A 89 5.45 18.14 -2.65
C LEU A 89 5.01 18.69 -4.02
N SER A 90 5.91 18.70 -4.98
CA SER A 90 5.51 18.93 -6.36
C SER A 90 4.54 17.82 -6.84
N ALA A 91 3.70 18.13 -7.82
CA ALA A 91 2.75 17.16 -8.35
C ALA A 91 3.42 15.87 -8.82
N GLN A 92 4.59 15.98 -9.45
CA GLN A 92 5.36 14.83 -9.92
C GLN A 92 5.88 13.97 -8.77
N VAL A 93 6.43 14.58 -7.71
CA VAL A 93 6.92 13.84 -6.53
C VAL A 93 5.76 13.16 -5.80
N LEU A 94 4.64 13.86 -5.65
CA LEU A 94 3.43 13.28 -5.05
C LEU A 94 2.93 12.09 -5.86
N LEU A 95 2.85 12.21 -7.18
CA LEU A 95 2.46 11.10 -8.06
C LEU A 95 3.40 9.91 -7.90
N GLY A 96 4.72 10.13 -7.89
CA GLY A 96 5.69 9.07 -7.67
C GLY A 96 5.49 8.35 -6.33
N LYS A 97 5.23 9.10 -5.24
CA LYS A 97 4.88 8.52 -3.95
C LYS A 97 3.57 7.72 -3.99
N GLN A 98 2.56 8.23 -4.67
CA GLN A 98 1.28 7.51 -4.83
C GLN A 98 1.48 6.18 -5.56
N LEU A 99 2.25 6.17 -6.64
CA LEU A 99 2.59 4.95 -7.39
C LEU A 99 3.37 3.95 -6.54
N PHE A 100 4.31 4.43 -5.74
CA PHE A 100 5.11 3.58 -4.85
C PHE A 100 4.26 2.71 -3.92
N TYR A 101 3.12 3.22 -3.43
CA TYR A 101 2.21 2.52 -2.53
C TYR A 101 1.01 1.86 -3.23
N ASP A 102 0.90 1.90 -4.55
CA ASP A 102 -0.33 1.54 -5.24
C ASP A 102 -0.25 0.21 -5.99
N ALA A 103 -0.67 -0.87 -5.35
CA ALA A 103 -0.75 -2.18 -6.01
C ALA A 103 -1.90 -2.28 -7.03
N ARG A 104 -2.88 -1.36 -7.01
CA ARG A 104 -4.00 -1.37 -7.97
C ARG A 104 -3.64 -0.80 -9.34
N ASP A 105 -2.48 -0.13 -9.46
CA ASP A 105 -2.03 0.40 -10.74
C ASP A 105 -1.49 -0.73 -11.62
N THR A 106 -2.19 -1.02 -12.70
CA THR A 106 -1.84 -2.11 -13.64
C THR A 106 -0.55 -1.86 -14.41
N ARG A 107 -0.03 -0.64 -14.38
CA ARG A 107 1.30 -0.34 -14.91
C ARG A 107 2.40 -0.98 -14.07
N LEU A 108 2.17 -1.13 -12.75
CA LEU A 108 3.11 -1.74 -11.80
C LEU A 108 2.91 -3.26 -11.70
N ALA A 109 1.66 -3.72 -11.60
CA ALA A 109 1.33 -5.14 -11.48
C ALA A 109 0.03 -5.45 -12.22
N ARG A 110 0.10 -6.32 -13.23
CA ARG A 110 -1.04 -6.70 -14.06
C ARG A 110 -2.25 -7.14 -13.23
N ASP A 111 -2.01 -7.98 -12.24
CA ASP A 111 -3.07 -8.61 -11.43
C ASP A 111 -3.32 -7.84 -10.11
N ARG A 112 -2.84 -6.60 -10.00
CA ARG A 112 -3.13 -5.64 -8.92
C ARG A 112 -2.77 -6.12 -7.51
N TYR A 113 -1.70 -6.87 -7.35
CA TYR A 113 -1.32 -7.48 -6.06
C TYR A 113 0.01 -6.95 -5.50
N MET A 114 0.79 -6.19 -6.27
CA MET A 114 2.13 -5.76 -5.90
C MET A 114 2.37 -4.28 -6.24
N SER A 115 3.08 -3.61 -5.37
CA SER A 115 3.68 -2.29 -5.59
C SER A 115 5.07 -2.25 -4.98
N CYS A 116 5.82 -1.17 -5.19
CA CYS A 116 7.15 -1.02 -4.59
C CYS A 116 7.12 -1.17 -3.06
N ALA A 117 6.11 -0.58 -2.39
CA ALA A 117 5.94 -0.64 -0.95
C ALA A 117 5.64 -2.06 -0.42
N ALA A 118 5.22 -3.00 -1.26
CA ALA A 118 4.99 -4.39 -0.84
C ALA A 118 6.27 -5.08 -0.34
N CYS A 119 7.44 -4.71 -0.91
CA CYS A 119 8.75 -5.20 -0.48
C CYS A 119 9.56 -4.10 0.22
N HIS A 120 9.42 -2.85 -0.20
CA HIS A 120 10.16 -1.70 0.31
C HIS A 120 9.32 -0.85 1.27
N GLN A 121 8.82 -1.45 2.35
CA GLN A 121 7.98 -0.78 3.35
C GLN A 121 8.63 0.51 3.86
N ASP A 122 7.93 1.63 3.74
CA ASP A 122 8.42 2.97 4.10
C ASP A 122 9.81 3.31 3.53
N GLY A 123 10.11 2.84 2.32
CA GLY A 123 11.42 2.96 1.71
C GLY A 123 12.50 2.10 2.35
N GLY A 124 12.14 1.19 3.25
CA GLY A 124 13.02 0.21 3.87
C GLY A 124 13.08 -1.11 3.09
N HIS A 125 12.96 -2.22 3.82
CA HIS A 125 12.96 -3.57 3.28
C HIS A 125 12.05 -4.48 4.11
N ASP A 126 11.60 -5.59 3.51
CA ASP A 126 10.73 -6.59 4.14
C ASP A 126 11.48 -7.67 4.96
N GLY A 127 12.81 -7.61 4.99
CA GLY A 127 13.66 -8.60 5.67
C GLY A 127 13.73 -9.96 4.98
N ARG A 128 13.23 -10.09 3.76
CA ARG A 128 13.17 -11.37 3.03
C ARG A 128 14.28 -11.52 2.01
N VAL A 129 14.53 -12.78 1.66
CA VAL A 129 15.33 -13.18 0.50
C VAL A 129 14.36 -13.63 -0.60
N TRP A 130 14.51 -13.06 -1.77
CA TRP A 130 13.75 -13.37 -2.97
C TRP A 130 14.60 -14.14 -3.96
N ASP A 131 14.01 -15.10 -4.64
CA ASP A 131 14.66 -15.81 -5.73
C ASP A 131 14.44 -15.04 -7.04
N LEU A 132 15.47 -14.34 -7.48
CA LEU A 132 15.50 -13.59 -8.72
C LEU A 132 16.42 -14.27 -9.77
N THR A 133 16.64 -15.59 -9.65
CA THR A 133 17.48 -16.36 -10.56
C THR A 133 16.99 -16.25 -11.99
N GLY A 134 15.66 -16.29 -12.20
CA GLY A 134 15.06 -16.12 -13.52
C GLY A 134 15.29 -14.74 -14.16
N MET A 135 15.77 -13.76 -13.39
CA MET A 135 16.13 -12.41 -13.83
C MET A 135 17.65 -12.19 -13.86
N GLY A 136 18.45 -13.25 -13.69
CA GLY A 136 19.91 -13.19 -13.69
C GLY A 136 20.54 -12.70 -12.38
N GLU A 137 19.73 -12.48 -11.33
CA GLU A 137 20.22 -11.90 -10.07
C GLU A 137 20.46 -12.93 -8.95
N GLY A 138 19.89 -14.14 -9.06
CA GLY A 138 19.96 -15.16 -8.02
C GLY A 138 19.18 -14.79 -6.75
N LEU A 139 19.59 -15.28 -5.59
CA LEU A 139 18.99 -14.98 -4.31
C LEU A 139 19.43 -13.59 -3.83
N ARG A 140 18.47 -12.72 -3.53
CA ARG A 140 18.73 -11.33 -3.09
C ARG A 140 17.83 -10.93 -1.93
N ASN A 141 18.41 -10.24 -0.95
CA ASN A 141 17.63 -9.51 0.04
C ASN A 141 17.04 -8.25 -0.59
N THR A 142 15.87 -7.87 -0.14
CA THR A 142 15.31 -6.55 -0.48
C THR A 142 16.25 -5.44 0.02
N ILE A 143 16.61 -4.51 -0.86
CA ILE A 143 17.48 -3.37 -0.52
C ILE A 143 16.66 -2.28 0.14
N ALA A 144 17.16 -1.68 1.23
CA ALA A 144 16.57 -0.46 1.77
C ALA A 144 16.78 0.71 0.80
N LEU A 145 15.70 1.43 0.49
CA LEU A 145 15.72 2.59 -0.40
C LEU A 145 15.92 3.91 0.35
N ARG A 146 16.16 3.84 1.66
CA ARG A 146 16.43 5.00 2.53
C ARG A 146 17.84 5.51 2.27
N GLY A 147 17.98 6.26 1.20
CA GLY A 147 19.23 6.89 0.81
C GLY A 147 19.19 8.40 0.95
N ARG A 148 20.28 9.03 0.55
CA ARG A 148 20.37 10.47 0.36
C ARG A 148 19.84 10.80 -1.03
N ALA A 149 19.34 12.01 -1.22
CA ALA A 149 18.82 12.44 -2.52
C ALA A 149 19.83 12.30 -3.65
N GLY A 150 19.38 11.79 -4.81
CA GLY A 150 20.15 11.66 -6.04
C GLY A 150 20.94 10.38 -6.17
N MET A 151 21.58 10.23 -7.32
CA MET A 151 22.37 9.04 -7.73
C MET A 151 23.85 9.09 -7.35
N GLY A 152 24.26 10.07 -6.55
CA GLY A 152 25.68 10.27 -6.15
C GLY A 152 26.29 9.13 -5.32
N GLN A 153 25.56 8.10 -4.99
CA GLN A 153 26.01 6.93 -4.22
C GLN A 153 26.42 5.73 -5.12
N GLY A 154 26.37 5.89 -6.44
CA GLY A 154 26.77 4.86 -7.38
C GLY A 154 25.60 4.13 -8.02
N ARG A 155 25.91 2.97 -8.60
CA ARG A 155 24.93 2.14 -9.31
C ARG A 155 23.93 1.47 -8.37
N LEU A 156 22.78 1.13 -8.90
CA LEU A 156 21.68 0.49 -8.18
C LEU A 156 21.76 -1.03 -8.30
N HIS A 157 21.00 -1.72 -7.45
CA HIS A 157 21.02 -3.16 -7.24
C HIS A 157 22.26 -3.69 -6.53
N TRP A 158 22.17 -4.92 -6.00
CA TRP A 158 23.31 -5.67 -5.46
C TRP A 158 24.39 -5.95 -6.50
N SER A 159 24.00 -6.11 -7.76
CA SER A 159 24.89 -6.40 -8.89
C SER A 159 25.44 -5.13 -9.54
N ALA A 160 25.03 -3.94 -9.08
CA ALA A 160 25.42 -2.66 -9.66
C ALA A 160 25.18 -2.60 -11.19
N ASN A 161 24.13 -3.27 -11.66
CA ASN A 161 23.82 -3.40 -13.09
C ASN A 161 22.92 -2.27 -13.62
N PHE A 162 22.35 -1.44 -12.72
CA PHE A 162 21.51 -0.30 -13.09
C PHE A 162 22.25 1.01 -12.76
N ASP A 163 22.23 1.96 -13.67
CA ASP A 163 22.86 3.27 -13.46
C ASP A 163 21.83 4.40 -13.27
N GLU A 164 20.55 4.14 -13.54
CA GLU A 164 19.47 5.07 -13.26
C GLU A 164 18.18 4.35 -12.81
N VAL A 165 17.22 5.13 -12.27
CA VAL A 165 15.95 4.57 -11.77
C VAL A 165 15.08 4.03 -12.92
N GLN A 166 15.21 4.57 -14.11
CA GLN A 166 14.48 4.14 -15.30
C GLN A 166 14.78 2.71 -15.71
N ASP A 167 15.94 2.18 -15.36
CA ASP A 167 16.33 0.78 -15.64
C ASP A 167 15.40 -0.24 -14.97
N PHE A 168 14.71 0.17 -13.89
CA PHE A 168 13.70 -0.67 -13.24
C PHE A 168 12.46 -0.92 -14.10
N GLU A 169 12.28 -0.22 -15.22
CA GLU A 169 11.14 -0.43 -16.12
C GLU A 169 11.05 -1.88 -16.61
N GLY A 170 12.21 -2.48 -16.97
CA GLY A 170 12.26 -3.88 -17.35
C GLY A 170 11.84 -4.83 -16.24
N GLN A 171 12.21 -4.53 -15.01
CA GLN A 171 11.81 -5.34 -13.85
C GLN A 171 10.32 -5.19 -13.50
N ILE A 172 9.76 -3.98 -13.59
CA ILE A 172 8.32 -3.75 -13.42
C ILE A 172 7.52 -4.66 -14.36
N ARG A 173 7.94 -4.72 -15.63
CA ARG A 173 7.29 -5.57 -16.63
C ARG A 173 7.50 -7.06 -16.37
N ALA A 174 8.70 -7.48 -15.98
CA ALA A 174 9.05 -8.88 -15.80
C ALA A 174 8.54 -9.46 -14.46
N LEU A 175 8.66 -8.72 -13.36
CA LEU A 175 8.38 -9.22 -12.01
C LEU A 175 6.89 -9.42 -11.75
N ALA A 176 6.06 -8.46 -12.13
CA ALA A 176 4.62 -8.48 -11.84
C ALA A 176 3.74 -8.34 -13.10
N GLY A 177 4.34 -8.42 -14.28
CA GLY A 177 3.63 -8.33 -15.56
C GLY A 177 2.95 -6.99 -15.80
N GLY A 178 3.40 -5.93 -15.14
CA GLY A 178 2.88 -4.59 -15.35
C GLY A 178 3.16 -4.08 -16.77
N SER A 179 2.39 -3.11 -17.24
CA SER A 179 2.62 -2.52 -18.57
C SER A 179 3.79 -1.53 -18.60
N GLY A 180 4.30 -1.14 -17.43
CA GLY A 180 5.39 -0.21 -17.25
C GLY A 180 4.93 1.22 -17.02
N LEU A 181 5.85 2.07 -16.58
CA LEU A 181 5.62 3.50 -16.28
C LEU A 181 6.11 4.40 -17.41
N MET A 182 7.01 3.90 -18.25
CA MET A 182 7.53 4.61 -19.41
C MET A 182 6.80 4.16 -20.67
N SER A 183 6.44 5.13 -21.54
CA SER A 183 5.78 4.91 -22.83
C SER A 183 6.79 4.57 -23.94
#